data_e8caa95d3a01c0b1b2382d77fd197f9d
#
_entry.id   e8caa95d3a01c0b1b2382d77fd197f9d
#
_cell.length_a   1.000
_cell.length_b   1.000
_cell.length_c   1.000
_cell.angle_alpha   90.00
_cell.angle_beta   90.00
_cell.angle_gamma   90.00
#
_symmetry.space_group_name_H-M   'P 1'
#
loop_
_entity.id
_entity.type
_entity.pdbx_description
1 polymer ?
#
loop_
_entity_poly.entity_id
_entity_poly.type
_entity_poly.pdbx_seq_one_letter_code
_entity_poly.pdbx_strand_id
1 'polypeptide(L)'
;MKKHSKVWNETKTHDSWSIFKIMGEFVQGYEQMSSIGPCVCIFGSARIKPGTPYYELTVRIAQKIVDEGFGIITGGGPGIMEAGNKGAHLNKGVSAGLNIDLPFEQTNNPYIDHDKNIKFNYFFARKVMFVKYSKAFVAMPGGFGTLDELFETLTLVQTHKIDKIPIILVGTDYWSGLVEWIKTILLEKFNNISPEDLDLFHLVDTEDQVIKVIEDFYFNKQQLKPNF
;
A
#
# COMPACT_ATOMS: atom_id res chain seq x y z
N MET A 1 19.32 44.96 13.92
CA MET A 1 18.59 43.68 14.05
C MET A 1 19.60 42.55 14.26
N LYS A 2 19.65 41.94 15.46
CA LYS A 2 20.50 40.77 15.72
C LYS A 2 19.89 39.57 14.99
N LYS A 3 20.58 39.01 13.99
CA LYS A 3 20.23 37.70 13.40
C LYS A 3 20.37 36.64 14.49
N HIS A 4 19.27 36.10 14.98
CA HIS A 4 19.32 34.88 15.81
C HIS A 4 19.85 33.71 14.96
N SER A 5 21.08 33.31 15.20
CA SER A 5 21.61 32.08 14.61
C SER A 5 20.88 30.90 15.25
N LYS A 6 20.32 30.02 14.41
CA LYS A 6 19.77 28.74 14.88
C LYS A 6 20.95 27.85 15.27
N VAL A 7 20.90 27.28 16.46
CA VAL A 7 21.92 26.34 16.94
C VAL A 7 21.46 24.92 16.59
N TRP A 8 22.31 24.19 15.87
CA TRP A 8 22.11 22.76 15.56
C TRP A 8 22.90 21.94 16.58
N ASN A 9 22.21 21.13 17.38
CA ASN A 9 22.84 20.20 18.32
C ASN A 9 23.00 18.83 17.63
N GLU A 10 24.24 18.43 17.37
CA GLU A 10 24.56 17.11 16.83
C GLU A 10 24.68 16.09 17.97
N THR A 11 23.85 15.05 17.92
CA THR A 11 23.94 13.89 18.82
C THR A 11 24.42 12.67 18.06
N LYS A 12 25.72 12.63 17.75
CA LYS A 12 26.37 11.57 16.92
C LYS A 12 26.16 10.14 17.44
N THR A 13 26.04 9.94 18.74
CA THR A 13 25.86 8.61 19.35
C THR A 13 24.46 8.04 19.11
N HIS A 14 23.41 8.87 19.06
CA HIS A 14 22.04 8.40 18.80
C HIS A 14 21.84 7.91 17.36
N ASP A 15 22.43 8.60 16.40
CA ASP A 15 22.26 8.28 14.98
C ASP A 15 22.93 6.93 14.62
N SER A 16 24.11 6.66 15.21
CA SER A 16 24.82 5.38 14.97
C SER A 16 24.02 4.17 15.46
N TRP A 17 23.35 4.27 16.63
CA TRP A 17 22.48 3.20 17.13
C TRP A 17 21.18 3.06 16.34
N SER A 18 20.67 4.14 15.78
CA SER A 18 19.48 4.12 14.91
C SER A 18 19.71 3.26 13.67
N ILE A 19 20.94 3.24 13.11
CA ILE A 19 21.27 2.40 11.95
C ILE A 19 21.04 0.91 12.27
N PHE A 20 21.48 0.43 13.44
CA PHE A 20 21.28 -0.97 13.82
C PHE A 20 19.78 -1.32 14.00
N LYS A 21 18.97 -0.39 14.53
CA LYS A 21 17.52 -0.58 14.63
C LYS A 21 16.87 -0.66 13.26
N ILE A 22 17.24 0.23 12.34
CA ILE A 22 16.77 0.24 10.96
C ILE A 22 17.13 -1.07 10.26
N MET A 23 18.39 -1.51 10.36
CA MET A 23 18.84 -2.80 9.81
C MET A 23 18.04 -3.97 10.40
N GLY A 24 17.77 -3.95 11.70
CA GLY A 24 16.96 -4.97 12.38
C GLY A 24 15.55 -5.06 11.80
N GLU A 25 14.90 -3.93 11.52
CA GLU A 25 13.56 -3.92 10.89
C GLU A 25 13.58 -4.45 9.46
N PHE A 26 14.62 -4.17 8.67
CA PHE A 26 14.76 -4.76 7.34
C PHE A 26 14.97 -6.27 7.41
N VAL A 27 15.85 -6.75 8.30
CA VAL A 27 16.09 -8.20 8.49
C VAL A 27 14.79 -8.89 8.89
N GLN A 28 14.11 -8.39 9.93
CA GLN A 28 12.85 -8.92 10.40
C GLN A 28 11.78 -8.93 9.28
N GLY A 29 11.63 -7.81 8.56
CA GLY A 29 10.67 -7.68 7.49
C GLY A 29 10.95 -8.67 6.35
N TYR A 30 12.18 -8.80 5.89
CA TYR A 30 12.55 -9.75 4.85
C TYR A 30 12.35 -11.20 5.29
N GLU A 31 12.73 -11.57 6.50
CA GLU A 31 12.56 -12.91 7.03
C GLU A 31 11.08 -13.30 7.09
N GLN A 32 10.25 -12.46 7.71
CA GLN A 32 8.82 -12.75 7.88
C GLN A 32 8.04 -12.70 6.57
N MET A 33 8.39 -11.81 5.64
CA MET A 33 7.71 -11.66 4.37
C MET A 33 8.20 -12.63 3.28
N SER A 34 9.35 -13.27 3.45
CA SER A 34 9.92 -14.16 2.43
C SER A 34 9.03 -15.35 2.06
N SER A 35 8.20 -15.82 3.00
CA SER A 35 7.31 -16.98 2.85
C SER A 35 5.83 -16.62 2.68
N ILE A 36 5.50 -15.33 2.50
CA ILE A 36 4.10 -14.87 2.47
C ILE A 36 3.35 -15.31 1.21
N GLY A 37 4.07 -15.60 0.13
CA GLY A 37 3.49 -15.86 -1.19
C GLY A 37 3.11 -14.58 -1.96
N PRO A 38 2.43 -14.73 -3.10
CA PRO A 38 1.97 -13.57 -3.88
C PRO A 38 0.80 -12.89 -3.15
N CYS A 39 0.91 -11.59 -2.90
CA CYS A 39 -0.12 -10.82 -2.21
C CYS A 39 -0.48 -9.55 -2.98
N VAL A 40 -1.69 -9.07 -2.77
CA VAL A 40 -2.16 -7.75 -3.20
C VAL A 40 -2.21 -6.82 -2.01
N CYS A 41 -1.69 -5.61 -2.17
CA CYS A 41 -1.76 -4.60 -1.13
C CYS A 41 -3.04 -3.77 -1.24
N ILE A 42 -3.73 -3.55 -0.13
CA ILE A 42 -4.92 -2.69 -0.05
C ILE A 42 -4.65 -1.53 0.89
N PHE A 43 -4.74 -0.30 0.36
CA PHE A 43 -4.63 0.95 1.10
C PHE A 43 -5.97 1.68 1.15
N GLY A 44 -6.20 2.43 2.21
CA GLY A 44 -7.38 3.26 2.36
C GLY A 44 -7.50 3.88 3.74
N SER A 45 -8.60 4.59 3.96
CA SER A 45 -8.84 5.33 5.19
C SER A 45 -9.04 4.42 6.40
N ALA A 46 -8.30 4.71 7.48
CA ALA A 46 -8.54 4.13 8.81
C ALA A 46 -9.86 4.59 9.46
N ARG A 47 -10.51 5.62 8.89
CA ARG A 47 -11.73 6.24 9.47
C ARG A 47 -13.03 5.70 8.88
N ILE A 48 -12.97 4.92 7.81
CA ILE A 48 -14.14 4.27 7.20
C ILE A 48 -14.61 3.16 8.15
N LYS A 49 -15.90 3.20 8.49
CA LYS A 49 -16.48 2.28 9.51
C LYS A 49 -17.06 1.03 8.86
N PRO A 50 -17.08 -0.11 9.57
CA PRO A 50 -17.84 -1.29 9.18
C PRO A 50 -19.29 -0.96 8.82
N GLY A 51 -19.82 -1.65 7.80
CA GLY A 51 -21.18 -1.43 7.29
C GLY A 51 -21.32 -0.28 6.32
N THR A 52 -20.26 0.52 6.04
CA THR A 52 -20.28 1.54 4.99
C THR A 52 -20.00 0.95 3.61
N PRO A 53 -20.49 1.56 2.52
CA PRO A 53 -20.34 1.01 1.17
C PRO A 53 -18.90 0.64 0.80
N TYR A 54 -17.93 1.52 1.06
CA TYR A 54 -16.53 1.27 0.76
C TYR A 54 -15.88 0.21 1.64
N TYR A 55 -16.30 0.09 2.92
CA TYR A 55 -15.84 -0.99 3.77
C TYR A 55 -16.28 -2.35 3.22
N GLU A 56 -17.58 -2.50 2.93
CA GLU A 56 -18.13 -3.77 2.43
C GLU A 56 -17.62 -4.10 1.01
N LEU A 57 -17.43 -3.09 0.16
CA LEU A 57 -16.80 -3.27 -1.15
C LEU A 57 -15.36 -3.81 -0.97
N THR A 58 -14.59 -3.25 -0.03
CA THR A 58 -13.22 -3.70 0.24
C THR A 58 -13.20 -5.15 0.72
N VAL A 59 -14.14 -5.56 1.56
CA VAL A 59 -14.27 -6.96 2.00
C VAL A 59 -14.48 -7.87 0.78
N ARG A 60 -15.41 -7.53 -0.12
CA ARG A 60 -15.67 -8.34 -1.33
C ARG A 60 -14.48 -8.36 -2.29
N ILE A 61 -13.80 -7.22 -2.47
CA ILE A 61 -12.57 -7.16 -3.28
C ILE A 61 -11.53 -8.13 -2.73
N ALA A 62 -11.27 -8.08 -1.42
CA ALA A 62 -10.29 -8.94 -0.78
C ALA A 62 -10.65 -10.44 -0.88
N GLN A 63 -11.94 -10.78 -0.73
CA GLN A 63 -12.42 -12.15 -0.93
C GLN A 63 -12.13 -12.66 -2.34
N LYS A 64 -12.47 -11.87 -3.36
CA LYS A 64 -12.21 -12.25 -4.76
C LYS A 64 -10.72 -12.33 -5.09
N ILE A 65 -9.90 -11.44 -4.55
CA ILE A 65 -8.43 -11.52 -4.68
C ILE A 65 -7.89 -12.85 -4.12
N VAL A 66 -8.45 -13.31 -2.99
CA VAL A 66 -8.08 -14.60 -2.41
C VAL A 66 -8.54 -15.76 -3.29
N ASP A 67 -9.73 -15.68 -3.89
CA ASP A 67 -10.21 -16.71 -4.83
C ASP A 67 -9.29 -16.84 -6.06
N GLU A 68 -8.60 -15.76 -6.46
CA GLU A 68 -7.56 -15.78 -7.51
C GLU A 68 -6.18 -16.25 -7.01
N GLY A 69 -6.08 -16.72 -5.78
CA GLY A 69 -4.85 -17.31 -5.22
C GLY A 69 -3.84 -16.28 -4.66
N PHE A 70 -4.23 -15.03 -4.47
CA PHE A 70 -3.40 -14.02 -3.83
C PHE A 70 -3.75 -13.85 -2.35
N GLY A 71 -2.76 -13.56 -1.53
CA GLY A 71 -2.99 -13.05 -0.17
C GLY A 71 -3.24 -11.54 -0.15
N ILE A 72 -3.56 -11.02 1.03
CA ILE A 72 -3.77 -9.58 1.25
C ILE A 72 -2.72 -9.04 2.22
N ILE A 73 -2.13 -7.92 1.86
CA ILE A 73 -1.29 -7.10 2.74
C ILE A 73 -2.00 -5.76 2.99
N THR A 74 -2.05 -5.33 4.23
CA THR A 74 -2.53 -3.99 4.61
C THR A 74 -1.60 -3.33 5.61
N GLY A 75 -1.87 -2.08 5.97
CA GLY A 75 -1.17 -1.38 7.06
C GLY A 75 -1.54 -1.88 8.45
N GLY A 76 -2.43 -2.87 8.58
CA GLY A 76 -2.78 -3.51 9.86
C GLY A 76 -3.70 -2.71 10.78
N GLY A 77 -4.09 -1.50 10.40
CA GLY A 77 -4.98 -0.62 11.17
C GLY A 77 -6.47 -0.89 10.94
N PRO A 78 -7.35 -0.03 11.49
CA PRO A 78 -8.79 -0.12 11.32
C PRO A 78 -9.26 0.33 9.93
N GLY A 79 -10.56 0.32 9.71
CA GLY A 79 -11.22 0.85 8.52
C GLY A 79 -10.98 -0.01 7.29
N ILE A 80 -10.51 0.58 6.21
CA ILE A 80 -10.23 -0.12 4.95
C ILE A 80 -9.19 -1.23 5.14
N MET A 81 -8.18 -1.01 5.96
CA MET A 81 -7.17 -2.02 6.25
C MET A 81 -7.78 -3.24 6.92
N GLU A 82 -8.63 -3.01 7.93
CA GLU A 82 -9.40 -4.08 8.58
C GLU A 82 -10.34 -4.79 7.58
N ALA A 83 -11.03 -4.05 6.72
CA ALA A 83 -11.91 -4.62 5.71
C ALA A 83 -11.15 -5.56 4.75
N GLY A 84 -9.97 -5.16 4.29
CA GLY A 84 -9.09 -6.00 3.46
C GLY A 84 -8.68 -7.28 4.16
N ASN A 85 -8.17 -7.19 5.39
CA ASN A 85 -7.81 -8.35 6.19
C ASN A 85 -9.01 -9.24 6.52
N LYS A 86 -10.19 -8.65 6.82
CA LYS A 86 -11.44 -9.40 7.05
C LYS A 86 -11.83 -10.22 5.83
N GLY A 87 -11.77 -9.63 4.62
CA GLY A 87 -12.08 -10.36 3.39
C GLY A 87 -11.15 -11.55 3.17
N ALA A 88 -9.84 -11.36 3.37
CA ALA A 88 -8.86 -12.44 3.29
C ALA A 88 -9.12 -13.54 4.32
N HIS A 89 -9.33 -13.18 5.57
CA HIS A 89 -9.61 -14.12 6.66
C HIS A 89 -10.87 -14.96 6.43
N LEU A 90 -11.96 -14.33 5.95
CA LEU A 90 -13.22 -15.02 5.65
C LEU A 90 -13.08 -16.06 4.54
N ASN A 91 -12.24 -15.80 3.55
CA ASN A 91 -11.93 -16.74 2.46
C ASN A 91 -10.72 -17.66 2.74
N LYS A 92 -10.23 -17.68 3.99
CA LYS A 92 -9.09 -18.52 4.42
C LYS A 92 -7.80 -18.27 3.61
N GLY A 93 -7.65 -17.06 3.09
CA GLY A 93 -6.44 -16.60 2.42
C GLY A 93 -5.43 -16.01 3.39
N VAL A 94 -4.22 -15.79 2.90
CA VAL A 94 -3.17 -15.11 3.66
C VAL A 94 -3.59 -13.68 3.97
N SER A 95 -3.52 -13.31 5.26
CA SER A 95 -3.91 -11.99 5.78
C SER A 95 -2.78 -11.38 6.57
N ALA A 96 -2.02 -10.46 5.95
CA ALA A 96 -0.86 -9.82 6.55
C ALA A 96 -1.12 -8.35 6.92
N GLY A 97 -0.52 -7.92 8.02
CA GLY A 97 -0.54 -6.54 8.49
C GLY A 97 0.86 -6.02 8.72
N LEU A 98 1.25 -4.94 8.02
CA LEU A 98 2.49 -4.22 8.26
C LEU A 98 2.18 -2.98 9.09
N ASN A 99 2.20 -3.13 10.40
CA ASN A 99 1.83 -2.07 11.32
C ASN A 99 2.97 -1.06 11.48
N ILE A 100 2.61 0.18 11.77
CA ILE A 100 3.54 1.22 12.21
C ILE A 100 3.21 1.58 13.66
N ASP A 101 4.25 1.72 14.48
CA ASP A 101 4.04 2.15 15.87
C ASP A 101 3.68 3.65 15.87
N LEU A 102 2.40 3.94 16.15
CA LEU A 102 1.89 5.30 16.23
C LEU A 102 1.38 5.57 17.65
N PRO A 103 1.70 6.74 18.23
CA PRO A 103 1.31 7.07 19.61
C PRO A 103 -0.21 7.04 19.86
N PHE A 104 -1.01 7.05 18.81
CA PHE A 104 -2.47 7.20 18.88
C PHE A 104 -3.26 6.00 18.32
N GLU A 105 -2.61 4.99 17.73
CA GLU A 105 -3.26 3.81 17.18
C GLU A 105 -2.92 2.59 18.04
N GLN A 106 -3.89 2.13 18.85
CA GLN A 106 -3.75 0.92 19.70
C GLN A 106 -4.79 -0.16 19.33
N THR A 107 -5.43 -0.07 18.18
CA THR A 107 -6.45 -1.05 17.79
C THR A 107 -5.81 -2.25 17.10
N ASN A 108 -5.97 -3.42 17.72
CA ASN A 108 -5.62 -4.68 17.08
C ASN A 108 -6.66 -5.01 15.99
N ASN A 109 -6.20 -5.20 14.77
CA ASN A 109 -7.00 -5.76 13.68
C ASN A 109 -7.07 -7.30 13.89
N PRO A 110 -8.23 -7.86 14.23
CA PRO A 110 -8.35 -9.27 14.61
C PRO A 110 -8.29 -10.24 13.43
N TYR A 111 -8.28 -9.72 12.20
CA TYR A 111 -8.31 -10.52 10.99
C TYR A 111 -6.93 -10.75 10.36
N ILE A 112 -5.86 -10.28 11.01
CA ILE A 112 -4.49 -10.54 10.59
C ILE A 112 -4.03 -11.89 11.14
N ASP A 113 -3.36 -12.70 10.31
CA ASP A 113 -2.74 -13.94 10.73
C ASP A 113 -1.69 -13.66 11.80
N HIS A 114 -1.69 -14.45 12.87
CA HIS A 114 -0.85 -14.18 14.04
C HIS A 114 0.65 -14.07 13.72
N ASP A 115 1.14 -14.90 12.80
CA ASP A 115 2.53 -14.95 12.36
C ASP A 115 2.87 -13.93 11.25
N LYS A 116 1.87 -13.16 10.77
CA LYS A 116 2.00 -12.16 9.68
C LYS A 116 1.65 -10.74 10.13
N ASN A 117 1.69 -10.52 11.44
CA ASN A 117 1.45 -9.21 12.05
C ASN A 117 2.80 -8.56 12.41
N ILE A 118 3.36 -7.80 11.48
CA ILE A 118 4.71 -7.25 11.58
C ILE A 118 4.64 -5.79 12.02
N LYS A 119 5.45 -5.42 13.01
CA LYS A 119 5.53 -4.04 13.52
C LYS A 119 6.80 -3.35 13.08
N PHE A 120 6.66 -2.11 12.64
CA PHE A 120 7.74 -1.22 12.23
C PHE A 120 7.70 0.07 13.05
N ASN A 121 8.87 0.64 13.36
CA ASN A 121 9.00 1.98 13.91
C ASN A 121 9.32 3.01 12.82
N TYR A 122 9.87 2.56 11.68
CA TYR A 122 10.27 3.42 10.58
C TYR A 122 9.36 3.24 9.36
N PHE A 123 8.73 4.33 8.92
CA PHE A 123 7.85 4.33 7.75
C PHE A 123 8.56 3.79 6.49
N PHE A 124 9.79 4.23 6.23
CA PHE A 124 10.52 3.81 5.02
C PHE A 124 10.86 2.32 5.01
N ALA A 125 11.13 1.70 6.16
CA ALA A 125 11.35 0.25 6.24
C ALA A 125 10.08 -0.52 5.88
N ARG A 126 8.94 -0.10 6.42
CA ARG A 126 7.61 -0.65 6.10
C ARG A 126 7.26 -0.49 4.63
N LYS A 127 7.50 0.69 4.03
CA LYS A 127 7.22 0.98 2.62
C LYS A 127 7.97 0.04 1.68
N VAL A 128 9.24 -0.26 1.98
CA VAL A 128 10.02 -1.23 1.19
C VAL A 128 9.35 -2.60 1.19
N MET A 129 8.78 -3.06 2.30
CA MET A 129 8.08 -4.35 2.36
C MET A 129 6.80 -4.33 1.53
N PHE A 130 6.00 -3.26 1.60
CA PHE A 130 4.82 -3.11 0.75
C PHE A 130 5.17 -3.24 -0.73
N VAL A 131 6.15 -2.47 -1.17
CA VAL A 131 6.56 -2.44 -2.58
C VAL A 131 7.14 -3.77 -3.04
N LYS A 132 8.01 -4.38 -2.21
CA LYS A 132 8.71 -5.62 -2.57
C LYS A 132 7.78 -6.81 -2.75
N TYR A 133 6.82 -6.99 -1.84
CA TYR A 133 6.02 -8.21 -1.76
C TYR A 133 4.62 -8.09 -2.37
N SER A 134 4.22 -6.91 -2.84
CA SER A 134 2.92 -6.72 -3.47
C SER A 134 2.95 -7.00 -4.96
N LYS A 135 1.93 -7.69 -5.45
CA LYS A 135 1.72 -7.98 -6.88
C LYS A 135 0.72 -7.01 -7.53
N ALA A 136 -0.08 -6.33 -6.74
CA ALA A 136 -0.93 -5.23 -7.15
C ALA A 136 -1.14 -4.28 -5.98
N PHE A 137 -1.48 -3.03 -6.26
CA PHE A 137 -1.89 -2.03 -5.28
C PHE A 137 -3.33 -1.61 -5.55
N VAL A 138 -4.20 -1.81 -4.57
CA VAL A 138 -5.59 -1.36 -4.58
C VAL A 138 -5.73 -0.18 -3.62
N ALA A 139 -5.98 1.00 -4.16
CA ALA A 139 -6.17 2.23 -3.40
C ALA A 139 -7.67 2.55 -3.27
N MET A 140 -8.22 2.32 -2.10
CA MET A 140 -9.55 2.74 -1.70
C MET A 140 -9.54 4.22 -1.25
N PRO A 141 -10.69 4.90 -1.14
CA PRO A 141 -10.74 6.25 -0.60
C PRO A 141 -9.98 6.38 0.72
N GLY A 142 -9.08 7.38 0.81
CA GLY A 142 -8.19 7.50 1.97
C GLY A 142 -7.60 8.90 2.17
N GLY A 143 -6.79 9.05 3.20
CA GLY A 143 -6.11 10.31 3.52
C GLY A 143 -4.68 10.38 2.98
N PHE A 144 -3.87 11.24 3.61
CA PHE A 144 -2.48 11.47 3.21
C PHE A 144 -1.62 10.19 3.19
N GLY A 145 -1.82 9.26 4.14
CA GLY A 145 -1.08 8.01 4.15
C GLY A 145 -1.39 7.14 2.91
N THR A 146 -2.65 7.14 2.45
CA THR A 146 -3.04 6.43 1.21
C THR A 146 -2.43 7.10 -0.03
N LEU A 147 -2.43 8.44 -0.07
CA LEU A 147 -1.80 9.19 -1.16
C LEU A 147 -0.28 9.03 -1.17
N ASP A 148 0.36 8.99 -0.02
CA ASP A 148 1.80 8.79 0.15
C ASP A 148 2.26 7.44 -0.45
N GLU A 149 1.55 6.35 -0.14
CA GLU A 149 1.84 5.04 -0.71
C GLU A 149 1.50 4.96 -2.22
N LEU A 150 0.40 5.61 -2.65
CA LEU A 150 0.01 5.66 -4.05
C LEU A 150 1.07 6.35 -4.90
N PHE A 151 1.48 7.57 -4.52
CA PHE A 151 2.45 8.34 -5.31
C PHE A 151 3.86 7.74 -5.26
N GLU A 152 4.26 7.12 -4.15
CA GLU A 152 5.51 6.37 -4.10
C GLU A 152 5.48 5.21 -5.10
N THR A 153 4.42 4.39 -5.10
CA THR A 153 4.29 3.26 -6.01
C THR A 153 4.28 3.72 -7.46
N LEU A 154 3.50 4.75 -7.80
CA LEU A 154 3.49 5.36 -9.14
C LEU A 154 4.88 5.80 -9.57
N THR A 155 5.61 6.50 -8.69
CA THR A 155 6.97 6.98 -8.97
C THR A 155 7.94 5.83 -9.21
N LEU A 156 7.88 4.77 -8.41
CA LEU A 156 8.77 3.61 -8.54
C LEU A 156 8.51 2.83 -9.84
N VAL A 157 7.26 2.69 -10.26
CA VAL A 157 6.90 2.07 -11.56
C VAL A 157 7.31 2.98 -12.71
N GLN A 158 6.99 4.27 -12.66
CA GLN A 158 7.34 5.27 -13.68
C GLN A 158 8.85 5.31 -13.92
N THR A 159 9.64 5.29 -12.86
CA THR A 159 11.11 5.37 -12.93
C THR A 159 11.80 4.02 -13.15
N HIS A 160 11.05 2.96 -13.39
CA HIS A 160 11.55 1.59 -13.58
C HIS A 160 12.42 1.08 -12.41
N LYS A 161 12.15 1.53 -11.19
CA LYS A 161 12.80 1.01 -9.97
C LYS A 161 12.23 -0.30 -9.52
N ILE A 162 10.98 -0.57 -9.91
CA ILE A 162 10.30 -1.86 -9.77
C ILE A 162 9.68 -2.25 -11.10
N ASP A 163 9.36 -3.54 -11.24
CA ASP A 163 8.57 -4.03 -12.38
C ASP A 163 7.18 -3.37 -12.39
N LYS A 164 6.57 -3.26 -13.57
CA LYS A 164 5.17 -2.83 -13.68
C LYS A 164 4.27 -3.82 -12.93
N ILE A 165 3.38 -3.28 -12.12
CA ILE A 165 2.34 -4.00 -11.39
C ILE A 165 1.03 -3.22 -11.53
N PRO A 166 -0.15 -3.87 -11.42
CA PRO A 166 -1.42 -3.17 -11.42
C PRO A 166 -1.52 -2.18 -10.25
N ILE A 167 -1.86 -0.92 -10.55
CA ILE A 167 -2.22 0.10 -9.56
C ILE A 167 -3.67 0.47 -9.84
N ILE A 168 -4.56 0.22 -8.89
CA ILE A 168 -6.00 0.27 -9.07
C ILE A 168 -6.61 1.24 -8.09
N LEU A 169 -7.22 2.30 -8.59
CA LEU A 169 -7.95 3.31 -7.83
C LEU A 169 -9.43 2.90 -7.81
N VAL A 170 -9.99 2.63 -6.65
CA VAL A 170 -11.37 2.18 -6.50
C VAL A 170 -12.24 3.32 -5.98
N GLY A 171 -13.28 3.67 -6.73
CA GLY A 171 -14.23 4.74 -6.43
C GLY A 171 -14.03 5.96 -7.31
N THR A 172 -14.74 6.01 -8.45
CA THR A 172 -14.69 7.15 -9.38
C THR A 172 -15.16 8.44 -8.73
N ASP A 173 -16.13 8.38 -7.84
CA ASP A 173 -16.65 9.53 -7.09
C ASP A 173 -15.59 10.19 -6.20
N TYR A 174 -14.63 9.41 -5.69
CA TYR A 174 -13.53 9.92 -4.88
C TYR A 174 -12.32 10.33 -5.71
N TRP A 175 -11.89 9.48 -6.67
CA TRP A 175 -10.60 9.66 -7.36
C TRP A 175 -10.64 10.55 -8.59
N SER A 176 -11.82 10.80 -9.20
CA SER A 176 -11.94 11.57 -10.47
C SER A 176 -11.29 12.95 -10.36
N GLY A 177 -11.45 13.64 -9.24
CA GLY A 177 -10.87 14.96 -9.05
C GLY A 177 -9.35 14.96 -9.07
N LEU A 178 -8.71 13.93 -8.47
CA LEU A 178 -7.27 13.77 -8.49
C LEU A 178 -6.78 13.39 -9.90
N VAL A 179 -7.45 12.46 -10.55
CA VAL A 179 -7.10 12.02 -11.92
C VAL A 179 -7.22 13.19 -12.90
N GLU A 180 -8.28 13.98 -12.81
CA GLU A 180 -8.44 15.18 -13.63
C GLU A 180 -7.36 16.23 -13.35
N TRP A 181 -6.98 16.43 -12.08
CA TRP A 181 -5.88 17.31 -11.72
C TRP A 181 -4.53 16.82 -12.29
N ILE A 182 -4.24 15.53 -12.19
CA ILE A 182 -3.03 14.93 -12.77
C ILE A 182 -2.99 15.20 -14.29
N LYS A 183 -4.10 14.97 -14.98
CA LYS A 183 -4.20 15.19 -16.43
C LYS A 183 -4.05 16.66 -16.80
N THR A 184 -4.87 17.54 -16.22
CA THR A 184 -4.94 18.95 -16.64
C THR A 184 -3.76 19.77 -16.13
N ILE A 185 -3.24 19.45 -14.94
CA ILE A 185 -2.18 20.23 -14.32
C ILE A 185 -0.80 19.63 -14.56
N LEU A 186 -0.59 18.34 -14.19
CA LEU A 186 0.74 17.76 -14.31
C LEU A 186 1.12 17.47 -15.77
N LEU A 187 0.18 16.95 -16.57
CA LEU A 187 0.46 16.64 -17.96
C LEU A 187 0.30 17.87 -18.87
N GLU A 188 -0.94 18.40 -19.00
CA GLU A 188 -1.25 19.38 -20.05
C GLU A 188 -0.66 20.76 -19.77
N LYS A 189 -0.74 21.26 -18.51
CA LYS A 189 -0.31 22.62 -18.19
C LYS A 189 1.17 22.75 -17.92
N PHE A 190 1.74 21.84 -17.12
CA PHE A 190 3.11 21.94 -16.66
C PHE A 190 4.07 20.93 -17.32
N ASN A 191 3.57 19.95 -18.04
CA ASN A 191 4.34 18.89 -18.71
C ASN A 191 5.37 18.20 -17.78
N ASN A 192 4.92 17.91 -16.55
CA ASN A 192 5.75 17.27 -15.52
C ASN A 192 5.71 15.74 -15.59
N ILE A 193 4.79 15.19 -16.37
CA ILE A 193 4.64 13.76 -16.65
C ILE A 193 4.40 13.56 -18.15
N SER A 194 4.57 12.34 -18.65
CA SER A 194 4.31 11.95 -20.03
C SER A 194 2.88 11.42 -20.21
N PRO A 195 2.31 11.44 -21.43
CA PRO A 195 0.97 10.86 -21.66
C PRO A 195 0.85 9.39 -21.23
N GLU A 196 1.91 8.60 -21.41
CA GLU A 196 2.00 7.20 -21.03
C GLU A 196 1.93 6.98 -19.51
N ASP A 197 2.21 8.00 -18.70
CA ASP A 197 2.11 7.92 -17.24
C ASP A 197 0.66 7.85 -16.76
N LEU A 198 -0.31 8.24 -17.59
CA LEU A 198 -1.73 8.06 -17.30
C LEU A 198 -2.17 6.59 -17.36
N ASP A 199 -1.39 5.74 -18.05
CA ASP A 199 -1.63 4.29 -18.14
C ASP A 199 -1.03 3.51 -16.96
N LEU A 200 -0.41 4.20 -15.99
CA LEU A 200 0.16 3.56 -14.81
C LEU A 200 -0.89 3.08 -13.80
N PHE A 201 -2.10 3.60 -13.88
CA PHE A 201 -3.18 3.25 -12.95
C PHE A 201 -4.51 3.04 -13.66
N HIS A 202 -5.40 2.31 -13.02
CA HIS A 202 -6.75 2.03 -13.47
C HIS A 202 -7.76 2.61 -12.50
N LEU A 203 -8.80 3.28 -12.99
CA LEU A 203 -9.90 3.82 -12.18
C LEU A 203 -11.14 2.93 -12.36
N VAL A 204 -11.64 2.36 -11.27
CA VAL A 204 -12.70 1.34 -11.27
C VAL A 204 -13.66 1.54 -10.09
N ASP A 205 -14.84 0.89 -10.12
CA ASP A 205 -15.87 1.04 -9.09
C ASP A 205 -16.32 -0.28 -8.47
N THR A 206 -16.02 -1.42 -9.08
CA THR A 206 -16.51 -2.72 -8.62
C THR A 206 -15.40 -3.72 -8.38
N GLU A 207 -15.71 -4.72 -7.53
CA GLU A 207 -14.81 -5.84 -7.27
C GLU A 207 -14.46 -6.62 -8.55
N ASP A 208 -15.42 -6.80 -9.48
CA ASP A 208 -15.19 -7.52 -10.74
C ASP A 208 -14.19 -6.78 -11.64
N GLN A 209 -14.27 -5.44 -11.67
CA GLN A 209 -13.32 -4.63 -12.43
C GLN A 209 -11.91 -4.70 -11.83
N VAL A 210 -11.77 -4.74 -10.48
CA VAL A 210 -10.48 -4.93 -9.81
C VAL A 210 -9.85 -6.25 -10.22
N ILE A 211 -10.62 -7.34 -10.13
CA ILE A 211 -10.14 -8.68 -10.50
C ILE A 211 -9.74 -8.74 -11.97
N LYS A 212 -10.57 -8.20 -12.85
CA LYS A 212 -10.26 -8.16 -14.27
C LYS A 212 -8.92 -7.49 -14.58
N VAL A 213 -8.61 -6.36 -13.94
CA VAL A 213 -7.32 -5.68 -14.13
C VAL A 213 -6.15 -6.57 -13.68
N ILE A 214 -6.30 -7.28 -12.56
CA ILE A 214 -5.26 -8.19 -12.06
C ILE A 214 -5.09 -9.38 -13.00
N GLU A 215 -6.18 -10.03 -13.42
CA GLU A 215 -6.18 -11.17 -14.33
C GLU A 215 -5.57 -10.81 -15.68
N ASP A 216 -6.03 -9.73 -16.31
CA ASP A 216 -5.53 -9.26 -17.62
C ASP A 216 -4.00 -9.00 -17.55
N PHE A 217 -3.51 -8.49 -16.43
CA PHE A 217 -2.08 -8.23 -16.23
C PHE A 217 -1.27 -9.53 -16.06
N TYR A 218 -1.80 -10.52 -15.34
CA TYR A 218 -1.09 -11.75 -15.02
C TYR A 218 -1.46 -12.95 -15.91
N PHE A 219 -2.36 -12.80 -16.88
CA PHE A 219 -2.90 -13.88 -17.73
C PHE A 219 -1.83 -14.82 -18.30
N ASN A 220 -0.66 -14.30 -18.66
CA ASN A 220 0.44 -15.11 -19.21
C ASN A 220 1.62 -15.32 -18.24
N LYS A 221 1.48 -14.98 -16.96
CA LYS A 221 2.55 -15.07 -15.97
C LYS A 221 2.34 -16.24 -15.03
N GLN A 222 3.04 -17.34 -15.28
CA GLN A 222 2.94 -18.57 -14.46
C GLN A 222 3.77 -18.52 -13.17
N GLN A 223 4.77 -17.65 -13.08
CA GLN A 223 5.64 -17.55 -11.89
C GLN A 223 5.72 -16.10 -11.42
N LEU A 224 5.41 -15.88 -10.15
CA LEU A 224 5.49 -14.60 -9.50
C LEU A 224 6.66 -14.61 -8.50
N LYS A 225 7.47 -13.55 -8.51
CA LYS A 225 8.60 -13.33 -7.59
C LYS A 225 8.46 -11.95 -6.94
N PRO A 226 9.10 -11.67 -5.81
CA PRO A 226 9.20 -10.31 -5.27
C PRO A 226 9.65 -9.30 -6.33
N ASN A 227 9.28 -8.02 -6.19
CA ASN A 227 9.51 -7.01 -7.24
C ASN A 227 10.98 -6.61 -7.41
N PHE A 228 11.82 -6.85 -6.41
CA PHE A 228 13.29 -6.64 -6.44
C PHE A 228 13.98 -7.48 -5.38
#